data_2d94d1c33b566802ad8ab16e62d34494
#
_entry.id   2d94d1c33b566802ad8ab16e62d34494
#
_cell.length_a   1.000
_cell.length_b   1.000
_cell.length_c   1.000
_cell.angle_alpha   90.00
_cell.angle_beta   90.00
_cell.angle_gamma   90.00
#
_symmetry.space_group_name_H-M   'P 1'
#
loop_
_entity.id
_entity.type
_entity.pdbx_description
1 polymer ?
#
loop_
_entity_poly.entity_id
_entity_poly.type
_entity_poly.pdbx_seq_one_letter_code
_entity_poly.pdbx_strand_id
1 'polypeptide(L)'
;MTDHTDIVKLSHELTYQRYLFNREHIKDIFMKMSIPEYIALHYIASEGEELDIYSGRTYLKDLSIKLQMTMRQTSKMIERLRDAGYVLWSHDGNGSEGTYVTITESGKSILQEQEKTLKHYYSKVFEKFGKENLIQLLQLMKQLETVMSREMENLEVESSEDGENE
;
A
#
# COMPACT_ATOMS: atom_id res chain seq x y z
N MET A 1 5.85 -19.39 28.71
CA MET A 1 6.85 -18.32 28.85
C MET A 1 7.80 -18.44 27.66
N THR A 2 7.76 -17.52 26.73
CA THR A 2 8.73 -17.47 25.62
C THR A 2 10.07 -17.04 26.24
N ASP A 3 11.09 -17.88 26.11
CA ASP A 3 12.42 -17.56 26.64
C ASP A 3 12.96 -16.31 25.92
N HIS A 4 13.59 -15.41 26.65
CA HIS A 4 14.18 -14.17 26.11
C HIS A 4 15.10 -14.44 24.90
N THR A 5 15.79 -15.57 24.91
CA THR A 5 16.65 -16.02 23.81
C THR A 5 15.85 -16.33 22.55
N ASP A 6 14.62 -16.87 22.67
CA ASP A 6 13.76 -17.18 21.55
C ASP A 6 13.17 -15.90 20.91
N ILE A 7 12.82 -14.89 21.71
CA ILE A 7 12.33 -13.61 21.21
C ILE A 7 13.39 -12.92 20.36
N VAL A 8 14.64 -12.86 20.85
CA VAL A 8 15.74 -12.24 20.09
C VAL A 8 16.00 -12.97 18.78
N LYS A 9 16.03 -14.31 18.76
CA LYS A 9 16.20 -15.09 17.53
C LYS A 9 15.07 -14.86 16.54
N LEU A 10 13.82 -14.91 16.99
CA LEU A 10 12.66 -14.71 16.14
C LEU A 10 12.60 -13.27 15.58
N SER A 11 12.97 -12.27 16.37
CA SER A 11 13.01 -10.88 15.91
C SER A 11 14.08 -10.67 14.82
N HIS A 12 15.26 -11.28 14.98
CA HIS A 12 16.31 -11.25 13.95
C HIS A 12 15.86 -11.95 12.66
N GLU A 13 15.26 -13.12 12.78
CA GLU A 13 14.74 -13.86 11.61
C GLU A 13 13.64 -13.07 10.91
N LEU A 14 12.67 -12.53 11.63
CA LEU A 14 11.61 -11.71 11.06
C LEU A 14 12.19 -10.47 10.36
N THR A 15 13.15 -9.79 10.98
CA THR A 15 13.82 -8.64 10.40
C THR A 15 14.58 -9.00 9.12
N TYR A 16 15.26 -10.13 9.12
CA TYR A 16 16.00 -10.63 7.95
C TYR A 16 15.05 -11.02 6.80
N GLN A 17 13.95 -11.73 7.09
CA GLN A 17 12.94 -12.06 6.09
C GLN A 17 12.29 -10.81 5.50
N ARG A 18 11.96 -9.80 6.31
CA ARG A 18 11.46 -8.51 5.81
C ARG A 18 12.47 -7.84 4.88
N TYR A 19 13.75 -7.86 5.23
CA TYR A 19 14.81 -7.34 4.37
C TYR A 19 14.87 -8.08 3.04
N LEU A 20 14.79 -9.41 3.03
CA LEU A 20 14.80 -10.22 1.81
C LEU A 20 13.59 -9.94 0.93
N PHE A 21 12.40 -9.82 1.50
CA PHE A 21 11.17 -9.48 0.75
C PHE A 21 11.21 -8.07 0.16
N ASN A 22 11.89 -7.13 0.81
CA ASN A 22 12.06 -5.77 0.32
C ASN A 22 13.22 -5.62 -0.68
N ARG A 23 13.99 -6.70 -0.91
CA ARG A 23 15.03 -6.69 -1.95
C ARG A 23 14.44 -6.58 -3.35
N GLU A 24 15.24 -6.04 -4.22
CA GLU A 24 14.93 -5.40 -5.50
C GLU A 24 14.24 -6.25 -6.58
N HIS A 25 14.00 -7.54 -6.38
CA HIS A 25 13.40 -8.41 -7.41
C HIS A 25 12.01 -7.95 -7.90
N ILE A 26 11.25 -7.28 -7.02
CA ILE A 26 9.94 -6.75 -7.40
C ILE A 26 10.06 -5.41 -8.12
N LYS A 27 11.11 -4.62 -7.87
CA LYS A 27 11.34 -3.34 -8.57
C LYS A 27 11.52 -3.53 -10.08
N ASP A 28 12.17 -4.60 -10.49
CA ASP A 28 12.40 -4.90 -11.91
C ASP A 28 11.09 -5.20 -12.67
N ILE A 29 10.06 -5.68 -11.95
CA ILE A 29 8.72 -5.93 -12.51
C ILE A 29 7.95 -4.62 -12.67
N PHE A 30 8.20 -3.62 -11.82
CA PHE A 30 7.56 -2.32 -11.83
C PHE A 30 8.41 -1.21 -12.48
N MET A 31 9.14 -1.53 -13.55
CA MET A 31 10.03 -0.57 -14.23
C MET A 31 9.35 0.74 -14.65
N LYS A 32 8.01 0.76 -14.81
CA LYS A 32 7.24 1.93 -15.27
C LYS A 32 6.65 2.76 -14.14
N MET A 33 6.50 2.18 -12.95
CA MET A 33 5.98 2.87 -11.76
C MET A 33 6.44 2.18 -10.48
N SER A 34 6.43 2.90 -9.37
CA SER A 34 6.71 2.34 -8.04
C SER A 34 5.53 1.50 -7.52
N ILE A 35 5.78 0.62 -6.54
CA ILE A 35 4.74 -0.17 -5.89
C ILE A 35 3.62 0.71 -5.31
N PRO A 36 3.90 1.80 -4.57
CA PRO A 36 2.85 2.69 -4.09
C PRO A 36 2.01 3.32 -5.20
N GLU A 37 2.64 3.73 -6.31
CA GLU A 37 1.94 4.26 -7.48
C GLU A 37 1.02 3.22 -8.14
N TYR A 38 1.48 1.97 -8.26
CA TYR A 38 0.66 0.88 -8.76
C TYR A 38 -0.55 0.61 -7.85
N ILE A 39 -0.32 0.51 -6.54
CA ILE A 39 -1.40 0.28 -5.57
C ILE A 39 -2.41 1.43 -5.60
N ALA A 40 -1.94 2.69 -5.66
CA ALA A 40 -2.78 3.86 -5.78
C ALA A 40 -3.64 3.82 -7.05
N LEU A 41 -3.02 3.55 -8.20
CA LEU A 41 -3.70 3.51 -9.49
C LEU A 41 -4.74 2.38 -9.56
N HIS A 42 -4.40 1.20 -9.01
CA HIS A 42 -5.34 0.08 -8.88
C HIS A 42 -6.54 0.43 -8.00
N TYR A 43 -6.31 1.09 -6.86
CA TYR A 43 -7.37 1.54 -5.97
C TYR A 43 -8.27 2.58 -6.64
N ILE A 44 -7.69 3.59 -7.30
CA ILE A 44 -8.44 4.60 -8.06
C ILE A 44 -9.29 3.97 -9.18
N ALA A 45 -8.76 2.95 -9.85
CA ALA A 45 -9.50 2.23 -10.88
C ALA A 45 -10.69 1.44 -10.31
N SER A 46 -10.51 0.76 -9.17
CA SER A 46 -11.57 -0.04 -8.53
C SER A 46 -12.73 0.83 -8.02
N GLU A 47 -12.46 2.00 -7.46
CA GLU A 47 -13.48 2.96 -7.05
C GLU A 47 -14.28 3.51 -8.26
N GLY A 48 -13.67 3.52 -9.44
CA GLY A 48 -14.29 3.96 -10.69
C GLY A 48 -15.32 2.98 -11.26
N GLU A 49 -15.37 1.76 -10.78
CA GLU A 49 -16.30 0.71 -11.27
C GLU A 49 -17.65 0.71 -10.52
N GLU A 50 -17.78 1.41 -9.40
CA GLU A 50 -19.03 1.53 -8.68
C GLU A 50 -20.03 2.46 -9.41
N LEU A 51 -21.29 1.99 -9.58
CA LEU A 51 -22.34 2.63 -10.38
C LEU A 51 -23.05 3.83 -9.70
N ASP A 52 -22.45 4.47 -8.73
CA ASP A 52 -23.04 5.64 -8.06
C ASP A 52 -22.69 6.95 -8.80
N ILE A 53 -23.51 8.00 -8.61
CA ILE A 53 -23.33 9.35 -9.21
C ILE A 53 -21.95 9.96 -8.86
N TYR A 54 -21.38 9.52 -7.75
CA TYR A 54 -20.03 9.89 -7.28
C TYR A 54 -18.96 8.82 -7.60
N SER A 55 -19.31 7.78 -8.34
CA SER A 55 -18.40 6.72 -8.73
C SER A 55 -17.22 7.27 -9.53
N GLY A 56 -16.07 6.73 -9.30
CA GLY A 56 -14.85 7.14 -9.96
C GLY A 56 -14.05 8.23 -9.25
N ARG A 57 -14.55 8.77 -8.13
CA ARG A 57 -13.82 9.75 -7.33
C ARG A 57 -13.08 9.08 -6.18
N THR A 58 -11.77 9.18 -6.19
CA THR A 58 -10.94 8.76 -5.05
C THR A 58 -10.38 9.98 -4.35
N TYR A 59 -10.80 10.22 -3.12
CA TYR A 59 -10.32 11.37 -2.35
C TYR A 59 -8.88 11.13 -1.85
N LEU A 60 -8.07 12.17 -1.86
CA LEU A 60 -6.67 12.08 -1.41
C LEU A 60 -6.55 11.62 0.04
N LYS A 61 -7.49 12.01 0.89
CA LYS A 61 -7.57 11.58 2.29
C LYS A 61 -7.72 10.06 2.39
N ASP A 62 -8.66 9.48 1.65
CA ASP A 62 -8.90 8.03 1.67
C ASP A 62 -7.70 7.28 1.13
N LEU A 63 -7.08 7.80 0.07
CA LEU A 63 -5.86 7.24 -0.49
C LEU A 63 -4.69 7.30 0.49
N SER A 64 -4.53 8.40 1.24
CA SER A 64 -3.49 8.53 2.26
C SER A 64 -3.64 7.50 3.38
N ILE A 65 -4.86 7.28 3.83
CA ILE A 65 -5.19 6.25 4.83
C ILE A 65 -4.90 4.85 4.28
N LYS A 66 -5.38 4.56 3.07
CA LYS A 66 -5.19 3.26 2.41
C LYS A 66 -3.72 2.89 2.24
N LEU A 67 -2.88 3.86 1.89
CA LEU A 67 -1.45 3.68 1.65
C LEU A 67 -0.60 3.88 2.90
N GLN A 68 -1.20 4.29 4.03
CA GLN A 68 -0.48 4.66 5.26
C GLN A 68 0.63 5.70 4.99
N MET A 69 0.29 6.72 4.20
CA MET A 69 1.17 7.81 3.81
C MET A 69 0.64 9.13 4.36
N THR A 70 1.54 10.09 4.60
CA THR A 70 1.12 11.46 4.91
C THR A 70 0.42 12.11 3.70
N MET A 71 -0.45 13.08 3.93
CA MET A 71 -1.10 13.84 2.85
C MET A 71 -0.07 14.44 1.88
N ARG A 72 1.06 14.92 2.39
CA ARG A 72 2.16 15.47 1.57
C ARG A 72 2.78 14.42 0.66
N GLN A 73 3.04 13.22 1.18
CA GLN A 73 3.59 12.11 0.39
C GLN A 73 2.59 11.65 -0.68
N THR A 74 1.31 11.53 -0.30
CA THR A 74 0.22 11.16 -1.20
C THR A 74 0.08 12.19 -2.32
N SER A 75 0.03 13.49 -2.00
CA SER A 75 -0.05 14.56 -3.01
C SER A 75 1.11 14.51 -4.00
N LYS A 76 2.35 14.36 -3.52
CA LYS A 76 3.53 14.24 -4.40
C LYS A 76 3.47 13.02 -5.32
N MET A 77 2.96 11.90 -4.82
CA MET A 77 2.79 10.70 -5.63
C MET A 77 1.73 10.91 -6.71
N ILE A 78 0.59 11.49 -6.35
CA ILE A 78 -0.50 11.78 -7.30
C ILE A 78 -0.06 12.84 -8.34
N GLU A 79 0.73 13.84 -7.97
CA GLU A 79 1.34 14.77 -8.93
C GLU A 79 2.13 14.04 -10.01
N ARG A 80 2.97 13.06 -9.64
CA ARG A 80 3.71 12.26 -10.62
C ARG A 80 2.79 11.45 -11.54
N LEU A 81 1.74 10.84 -11.00
CA LEU A 81 0.75 10.10 -11.80
C LEU A 81 -0.03 11.03 -12.74
N ARG A 82 -0.36 12.24 -12.29
CA ARG A 82 -0.99 13.27 -13.12
C ARG A 82 -0.05 13.74 -14.24
N ASP A 83 1.20 14.02 -13.91
CA ASP A 83 2.20 14.49 -14.88
C ASP A 83 2.52 13.42 -15.93
N ALA A 84 2.41 12.14 -15.56
CA ALA A 84 2.44 11.01 -16.49
C ALA A 84 1.15 10.83 -17.31
N GLY A 85 0.09 11.57 -16.99
CA GLY A 85 -1.20 11.50 -17.69
C GLY A 85 -2.09 10.34 -17.26
N TYR A 86 -1.81 9.68 -16.12
CA TYR A 86 -2.55 8.50 -15.68
C TYR A 86 -3.77 8.82 -14.83
N VAL A 87 -3.80 9.99 -14.18
CA VAL A 87 -4.92 10.47 -13.39
C VAL A 87 -5.25 11.94 -13.69
N LEU A 88 -6.50 12.30 -13.46
CA LEU A 88 -6.96 13.69 -13.42
C LEU A 88 -7.16 14.09 -11.97
N TRP A 89 -6.74 15.29 -11.63
CA TRP A 89 -6.90 15.90 -10.32
C TRP A 89 -8.04 16.91 -10.36
N SER A 90 -8.97 16.80 -9.41
CA SER A 90 -10.15 17.66 -9.33
C SER A 90 -10.49 18.01 -7.88
N HIS A 91 -11.42 18.96 -7.71
CA HIS A 91 -11.86 19.41 -6.41
C HIS A 91 -13.38 19.63 -6.41
N ASP A 92 -14.07 19.16 -5.39
CA ASP A 92 -15.53 19.26 -5.26
C ASP A 92 -16.04 20.51 -4.54
N GLY A 93 -15.13 21.39 -4.10
CA GLY A 93 -15.46 22.61 -3.36
C GLY A 93 -15.52 22.45 -1.84
N ASN A 94 -15.28 21.25 -1.31
CA ASN A 94 -15.37 20.96 0.13
C ASN A 94 -14.04 21.19 0.88
N GLY A 95 -13.49 22.39 0.82
CA GLY A 95 -12.28 22.76 1.57
C GLY A 95 -11.06 21.86 1.28
N SER A 96 -10.25 21.60 2.30
CA SER A 96 -9.04 20.78 2.17
C SER A 96 -9.31 19.29 1.92
N GLU A 97 -10.51 18.80 2.20
CA GLU A 97 -10.89 17.38 2.06
C GLU A 97 -11.54 17.08 0.70
N GLY A 98 -11.88 18.10 -0.10
CA GLY A 98 -12.60 17.96 -1.36
C GLY A 98 -11.73 17.61 -2.57
N THR A 99 -10.44 17.41 -2.40
CA THR A 99 -9.53 17.03 -3.49
C THR A 99 -9.66 15.54 -3.79
N TYR A 100 -9.96 15.23 -5.05
CA TYR A 100 -10.08 13.85 -5.52
C TYR A 100 -9.40 13.64 -6.87
N VAL A 101 -9.19 12.39 -7.22
CA VAL A 101 -8.60 11.95 -8.47
C VAL A 101 -9.49 10.95 -9.17
N THR A 102 -9.39 10.91 -10.51
CA THR A 102 -10.03 9.93 -11.37
C THR A 102 -8.99 9.34 -12.31
N ILE A 103 -9.15 8.08 -12.70
CA ILE A 103 -8.25 7.43 -13.64
C ILE A 103 -8.54 7.87 -15.08
N THR A 104 -7.50 8.04 -15.89
CA THR A 104 -7.61 8.29 -17.34
C THR A 104 -7.59 6.98 -18.13
N GLU A 105 -7.91 7.04 -19.44
CA GLU A 105 -7.75 5.87 -20.31
C GLU A 105 -6.28 5.43 -20.42
N SER A 106 -5.35 6.38 -20.39
CA SER A 106 -3.91 6.08 -20.33
C SER A 106 -3.53 5.39 -19.01
N GLY A 107 -4.12 5.83 -17.89
CA GLY A 107 -3.96 5.20 -16.59
C GLY A 107 -4.50 3.77 -16.55
N LYS A 108 -5.68 3.52 -17.14
CA LYS A 108 -6.22 2.17 -17.28
C LYS A 108 -5.32 1.27 -18.12
N SER A 109 -4.81 1.79 -19.22
CA SER A 109 -3.93 1.03 -20.13
C SER A 109 -2.62 0.61 -19.45
N ILE A 110 -1.95 1.51 -18.74
CA ILE A 110 -0.72 1.18 -18.03
C ILE A 110 -0.97 0.22 -16.86
N LEU A 111 -2.09 0.37 -16.15
CA LEU A 111 -2.49 -0.54 -15.09
C LEU A 111 -2.70 -1.96 -15.62
N GLN A 112 -3.43 -2.14 -16.72
CA GLN A 112 -3.65 -3.44 -17.36
C GLN A 112 -2.34 -4.09 -17.83
N GLU A 113 -1.41 -3.30 -18.37
CA GLU A 113 -0.09 -3.80 -18.75
C GLU A 113 0.70 -4.32 -17.54
N GLN A 114 0.69 -3.57 -16.43
CA GLN A 114 1.33 -3.99 -15.18
C GLN A 114 0.68 -5.22 -14.58
N GLU A 115 -0.65 -5.29 -14.55
CA GLU A 115 -1.40 -6.44 -14.06
C GLU A 115 -1.09 -7.71 -14.87
N LYS A 116 -0.97 -7.60 -16.19
CA LYS A 116 -0.59 -8.71 -17.05
C LYS A 116 0.81 -9.23 -16.71
N THR A 117 1.75 -8.34 -16.46
CA THR A 117 3.12 -8.68 -16.04
C THR A 117 3.13 -9.38 -14.69
N LEU A 118 2.41 -8.82 -13.71
CA LEU A 118 2.27 -9.42 -12.38
C LEU A 118 1.59 -10.78 -12.44
N LYS A 119 0.50 -10.91 -13.18
CA LYS A 119 -0.20 -12.18 -13.36
C LYS A 119 0.71 -13.25 -13.92
N HIS A 120 1.54 -12.93 -14.91
CA HIS A 120 2.48 -13.87 -15.48
C HIS A 120 3.52 -14.34 -14.45
N TYR A 121 4.09 -13.41 -13.68
CA TYR A 121 5.06 -13.72 -12.64
C TYR A 121 4.44 -14.52 -11.50
N TYR A 122 3.35 -14.03 -10.92
CA TYR A 122 2.72 -14.65 -9.76
C TYR A 122 2.05 -15.98 -10.07
N SER A 123 1.59 -16.21 -11.29
CA SER A 123 1.07 -17.53 -11.69
C SER A 123 2.10 -18.64 -11.44
N LYS A 124 3.37 -18.37 -11.79
CA LYS A 124 4.46 -19.34 -11.57
C LYS A 124 4.82 -19.50 -10.09
N VAL A 125 4.76 -18.41 -9.33
CA VAL A 125 5.00 -18.44 -7.88
C VAL A 125 3.90 -19.23 -7.18
N PHE A 126 2.63 -19.00 -7.53
CA PHE A 126 1.49 -19.68 -6.91
C PHE A 126 1.44 -21.15 -7.25
N GLU A 127 1.82 -21.52 -8.50
CA GLU A 127 1.92 -22.92 -8.90
C GLU A 127 2.96 -23.69 -8.06
N LYS A 128 4.10 -23.06 -7.76
CA LYS A 128 5.19 -23.69 -7.01
C LYS A 128 5.01 -23.66 -5.50
N PHE A 129 4.51 -22.54 -4.97
CA PHE A 129 4.34 -22.34 -3.53
C PHE A 129 3.04 -22.97 -3.00
N GLY A 130 2.02 -23.06 -3.82
CA GLY A 130 0.68 -23.53 -3.48
C GLY A 130 -0.26 -22.39 -3.07
N LYS A 131 -1.48 -22.42 -3.62
CA LYS A 131 -2.50 -21.40 -3.38
C LYS A 131 -2.93 -21.34 -1.91
N GLU A 132 -3.12 -22.53 -1.28
CA GLU A 132 -3.50 -22.63 0.13
C GLU A 132 -2.42 -22.05 1.05
N ASN A 133 -1.16 -22.35 0.78
CA ASN A 133 -0.02 -21.81 1.53
C ASN A 133 0.04 -20.29 1.41
N LEU A 134 -0.22 -19.75 0.22
CA LEU A 134 -0.25 -18.30 0.02
C LEU A 134 -1.40 -17.64 0.80
N ILE A 135 -2.60 -18.20 0.75
CA ILE A 135 -3.77 -17.68 1.48
C ILE A 135 -3.48 -17.66 2.98
N GLN A 136 -2.92 -18.76 3.52
CA GLN A 136 -2.56 -18.83 4.93
C GLN A 136 -1.47 -17.82 5.31
N LEU A 137 -0.44 -17.67 4.46
CA LEU A 137 0.61 -16.68 4.67
C LEU A 137 0.04 -15.26 4.71
N LEU A 138 -0.82 -14.90 3.75
CA LEU A 138 -1.44 -13.56 3.70
C LEU A 138 -2.32 -13.28 4.92
N GLN A 139 -3.06 -14.28 5.41
CA GLN A 139 -3.84 -14.16 6.66
C GLN A 139 -2.94 -13.90 7.86
N LEU A 140 -1.85 -14.65 8.01
CA LEU A 140 -0.89 -14.48 9.09
C LEU A 140 -0.16 -13.14 9.00
N MET A 141 0.23 -12.72 7.81
CA MET A 141 0.84 -11.39 7.59
C MET A 141 -0.10 -10.26 7.98
N LYS A 142 -1.38 -10.34 7.63
CA LYS A 142 -2.40 -9.36 8.04
C LYS A 142 -2.59 -9.31 9.55
N GLN A 143 -2.62 -10.47 10.21
CA GLN A 143 -2.70 -10.54 11.67
C GLN A 143 -1.45 -9.91 12.33
N LEU A 144 -0.28 -10.26 11.83
CA LEU A 144 1.00 -9.72 12.33
C LEU A 144 1.05 -8.20 12.16
N GLU A 145 0.67 -7.68 11.00
CA GLU A 145 0.62 -6.24 10.72
C GLU A 145 -0.31 -5.52 11.70
N THR A 146 -1.51 -6.06 11.95
CA THR A 146 -2.48 -5.48 12.90
C THR A 146 -1.91 -5.42 14.32
N VAL A 147 -1.22 -6.47 14.76
CA VAL A 147 -0.59 -6.51 16.09
C VAL A 147 0.57 -5.51 16.16
N MET A 148 1.44 -5.48 15.15
CA MET A 148 2.59 -4.56 15.12
C MET A 148 2.14 -3.10 15.11
N SER A 149 1.11 -2.73 14.34
CA SER A 149 0.56 -1.37 14.31
C SER A 149 0.02 -0.95 15.68
N ARG A 150 -0.71 -1.82 16.35
CA ARG A 150 -1.24 -1.55 17.71
C ARG A 150 -0.12 -1.35 18.72
N GLU A 151 0.93 -2.17 18.69
CA GLU A 151 2.06 -2.03 19.62
C GLU A 151 2.87 -0.75 19.35
N MET A 152 2.98 -0.32 18.09
CA MET A 152 3.58 0.97 17.75
C MET A 152 2.80 2.15 18.31
N GLU A 153 1.46 2.14 18.20
CA GLU A 153 0.59 3.16 18.79
C GLU A 153 0.75 3.23 20.32
N ASN A 154 0.84 2.09 20.99
CA ASN A 154 1.07 2.03 22.44
C ASN A 154 2.43 2.66 22.84
N LEU A 155 3.49 2.37 22.10
CA LEU A 155 4.83 2.95 22.36
C LEU A 155 4.85 4.47 22.14
N GLU A 156 4.12 4.99 21.16
CA GLU A 156 4.00 6.43 20.92
C GLU A 156 3.25 7.14 22.06
N VAL A 157 2.22 6.52 22.61
CA VAL A 157 1.47 7.05 23.78
C VAL A 157 2.36 7.07 25.02
N GLU A 158 3.08 5.99 25.33
CA GLU A 158 3.99 5.92 26.46
C GLU A 158 5.10 6.98 26.39
N SER A 159 5.66 7.17 25.18
CA SER A 159 6.73 8.18 24.98
C SER A 159 6.23 9.63 25.07
N SER A 160 4.96 9.90 24.84
CA SER A 160 4.35 11.23 24.99
C SER A 160 4.00 11.56 26.45
N GLU A 161 3.65 10.57 27.26
CA GLU A 161 3.35 10.76 28.70
C GLU A 161 4.63 11.01 29.52
N ASP A 162 5.75 10.38 29.15
CA ASP A 162 7.05 10.62 29.82
C ASP A 162 7.64 12.02 29.53
N GLY A 163 7.26 12.65 28.42
CA GLY A 163 7.72 14.00 28.03
C GLY A 163 6.98 15.17 28.70
N GLU A 164 5.84 14.95 29.35
CA GLU A 164 5.08 15.99 30.05
C GLU A 164 5.43 16.11 31.56
N ASN A 165 6.31 15.25 32.08
CA ASN A 165 6.71 15.24 33.50
C ASN A 165 8.12 15.80 33.77
N GLU A 166 8.78 16.44 32.81
CA GLU A 166 10.00 17.23 33.02
C GLU A 166 9.67 18.76 32.84
#